data_24e3d8ff905a6264f44a07cfdbee5a24
#
_entry.id   24e3d8ff905a6264f44a07cfdbee5a24
#
_cell.length_a   1.000
_cell.length_b   1.000
_cell.length_c   1.000
_cell.angle_alpha   90.00
_cell.angle_beta   90.00
_cell.angle_gamma   90.00
#
_symmetry.space_group_name_H-M   'P 1'
#
loop_
_entity.id
_entity.type
_entity.pdbx_description
1 polymer ?
#
loop_
_entity_poly.entity_id
_entity_poly.type
_entity_poly.pdbx_seq_one_letter_code
_entity_poly.pdbx_strand_id
1 'polypeptide(L)'
;MDRQDMLRVIGEGYAARVRGDVEGVLDVFTSDAQFKLNAVPQKAPVSLRTEGTNALRQAMTQLVQTFEFQKLDIIDAVVEGSKAAIRIRIMVRSKQTGNVAETESLDLVEFRDGKIASYTQFFDTAVAEQLLMPTAIKMI
;
A
#
# COMPACT_ATOMS: atom_id res chain seq x y z
N MET A 1 -3.42 21.55 -6.09
CA MET A 1 -3.43 20.24 -6.78
C MET A 1 -4.83 19.91 -7.23
N ASP A 2 -5.02 19.66 -8.48
CA ASP A 2 -6.32 19.17 -8.95
C ASP A 2 -6.37 17.63 -8.91
N ARG A 3 -7.52 17.08 -9.31
CA ARG A 3 -7.74 15.65 -9.34
C ARG A 3 -6.71 14.92 -10.20
N GLN A 4 -6.40 15.44 -11.38
CA GLN A 4 -5.43 14.82 -12.29
C GLN A 4 -4.04 14.77 -11.67
N ASP A 5 -3.61 15.84 -11.01
CA ASP A 5 -2.31 15.90 -10.34
C ASP A 5 -2.24 14.87 -9.20
N MET A 6 -3.28 14.77 -8.41
CA MET A 6 -3.33 13.82 -7.31
C MET A 6 -3.26 12.38 -7.82
N LEU A 7 -4.04 12.05 -8.84
CA LEU A 7 -4.05 10.70 -9.41
C LEU A 7 -2.72 10.37 -10.09
N ARG A 8 -2.05 11.36 -10.69
CA ARG A 8 -0.72 11.17 -11.25
C ARG A 8 0.30 10.82 -10.18
N VAL A 9 0.33 11.56 -9.09
CA VAL A 9 1.27 11.33 -7.98
C VAL A 9 1.02 9.97 -7.34
N ILE A 10 -0.24 9.63 -7.07
CA ILE A 10 -0.63 8.31 -6.55
C ILE A 10 -0.20 7.22 -7.52
N GLY A 11 -0.45 7.40 -8.80
CA GLY A 11 -0.09 6.43 -9.84
C GLY A 11 1.42 6.19 -9.92
N GLU A 12 2.23 7.24 -9.76
CA GLU A 12 3.69 7.11 -9.69
C GLU A 12 4.12 6.28 -8.48
N GLY A 13 3.50 6.52 -7.32
CA GLY A 13 3.76 5.73 -6.11
C GLY A 13 3.38 4.27 -6.28
N TYR A 14 2.22 3.99 -6.85
CA TYR A 14 1.79 2.62 -7.12
C TYR A 14 2.70 1.91 -8.12
N ALA A 15 3.09 2.61 -9.18
CA ALA A 15 4.00 2.04 -10.17
C ALA A 15 5.35 1.67 -9.54
N ALA A 16 5.88 2.54 -8.68
CA ALA A 16 7.11 2.25 -7.93
C ALA A 16 6.93 1.03 -7.02
N ARG A 17 5.77 0.94 -6.34
CA ARG A 17 5.48 -0.21 -5.47
C ARG A 17 5.46 -1.53 -6.25
N VAL A 18 4.84 -1.53 -7.41
CA VAL A 18 4.79 -2.72 -8.29
C VAL A 18 6.20 -3.12 -8.75
N ARG A 19 7.07 -2.14 -9.04
CA ARG A 19 8.47 -2.42 -9.40
C ARG A 19 9.33 -2.86 -8.22
N GLY A 20 8.83 -2.72 -6.98
CA GLY A 20 9.65 -2.92 -5.78
C GLY A 20 10.67 -1.82 -5.54
N ASP A 21 10.43 -0.64 -6.09
CA ASP A 21 11.31 0.53 -6.00
C ASP A 21 10.97 1.36 -4.77
N VAL A 22 11.63 1.08 -3.66
CA VAL A 22 11.38 1.73 -2.37
C VAL A 22 11.61 3.24 -2.47
N GLU A 23 12.72 3.68 -3.05
CA GLU A 23 13.03 5.10 -3.15
C GLU A 23 12.03 5.83 -4.07
N GLY A 24 11.57 5.17 -5.13
CA GLY A 24 10.51 5.71 -5.97
C GLY A 24 9.19 5.90 -5.23
N VAL A 25 8.85 4.98 -4.31
CA VAL A 25 7.70 5.17 -3.43
C VAL A 25 7.90 6.37 -2.51
N LEU A 26 9.07 6.50 -1.89
CA LEU A 26 9.36 7.61 -0.97
C LEU A 26 9.29 8.97 -1.66
N ASP A 27 9.62 9.03 -2.95
CA ASP A 27 9.65 10.28 -3.70
C ASP A 27 8.29 10.98 -3.78
N VAL A 28 7.18 10.24 -3.63
CA VAL A 28 5.84 10.85 -3.67
C VAL A 28 5.33 11.28 -2.31
N PHE A 29 6.09 11.03 -1.23
CA PHE A 29 5.72 11.40 0.13
C PHE A 29 6.47 12.63 0.61
N THR A 30 5.83 13.39 1.52
CA THR A 30 6.53 14.45 2.26
C THR A 30 7.52 13.85 3.25
N SER A 31 8.49 14.65 3.69
CA SER A 31 9.53 14.18 4.62
C SER A 31 9.00 13.82 6.02
N ASP A 32 7.82 14.32 6.37
CA ASP A 32 7.15 14.05 7.65
C ASP A 32 5.90 13.18 7.48
N ALA A 33 5.75 12.52 6.36
CA ALA A 33 4.53 11.79 6.03
C ALA A 33 4.19 10.71 7.05
N GLN A 34 2.89 10.56 7.30
CA GLN A 34 2.34 9.46 8.07
C GLN A 34 1.86 8.37 7.12
N PHE A 35 2.28 7.16 7.38
CA PHE A 35 1.89 5.98 6.61
C PHE A 35 1.31 4.94 7.57
N LYS A 36 0.11 4.47 7.27
CA LYS A 36 -0.62 3.53 8.12
C LYS A 36 -1.16 2.39 7.28
N LEU A 37 -0.96 1.18 7.77
CA LEU A 37 -1.64 0.01 7.25
C LEU A 37 -2.67 -0.42 8.27
N ASN A 38 -3.93 -0.36 7.87
CA ASN A 38 -5.09 -0.71 8.69
C ASN A 38 -5.22 0.10 9.98
N ALA A 39 -6.45 0.30 10.44
CA ALA A 39 -6.71 1.20 11.56
C ALA A 39 -6.66 0.51 12.92
N VAL A 40 -6.72 -0.82 12.99
CA VAL A 40 -6.77 -1.59 14.25
C VAL A 40 -5.56 -2.50 14.33
N PRO A 41 -4.43 -1.98 14.87
CA PRO A 41 -3.14 -2.68 14.80
C PRO A 41 -3.13 -4.07 15.43
N GLN A 42 -3.82 -4.24 16.56
CA GLN A 42 -3.73 -5.49 17.34
C GLN A 42 -4.39 -6.68 16.65
N LYS A 43 -5.20 -6.45 15.63
CA LYS A 43 -6.00 -7.49 14.97
C LYS A 43 -5.48 -7.89 13.59
N ALA A 44 -4.55 -7.15 13.04
CA ALA A 44 -4.09 -7.37 11.68
C ALA A 44 -2.77 -8.14 11.67
N PRO A 45 -2.60 -9.12 10.76
CA PRO A 45 -1.31 -9.81 10.61
C PRO A 45 -0.22 -8.88 10.07
N VAL A 46 -0.61 -7.84 9.33
CA VAL A 46 0.28 -6.79 8.86
C VAL A 46 -0.34 -5.47 9.27
N SER A 47 0.21 -4.86 10.31
CA SER A 47 -0.26 -3.58 10.79
C SER A 47 0.93 -2.76 11.20
N LEU A 48 0.98 -1.52 10.69
CA LEU A 48 2.06 -0.62 11.06
C LEU A 48 1.62 0.83 10.94
N ARG A 49 2.32 1.66 11.68
CA ARG A 49 2.17 3.12 11.62
C ARG A 49 3.57 3.71 11.65
N THR A 50 3.86 4.56 10.69
CA THR A 50 5.16 5.22 10.61
C THR A 50 5.00 6.71 10.42
N GLU A 51 6.00 7.46 10.83
CA GLU A 51 6.09 8.89 10.60
C GLU A 51 7.51 9.21 10.15
N GLY A 52 7.62 9.96 9.07
CA GLY A 52 8.90 10.41 8.52
C GLY A 52 9.54 9.43 7.55
N THR A 53 10.51 9.94 6.80
CA THR A 53 11.15 9.23 5.68
C THR A 53 11.87 7.96 6.12
N ASN A 54 12.65 8.00 7.21
CA ASN A 54 13.44 6.84 7.61
C ASN A 54 12.57 5.67 8.05
N ALA A 55 11.53 5.96 8.86
CA ALA A 55 10.58 4.94 9.31
C ALA A 55 9.80 4.36 8.12
N LEU A 56 9.39 5.20 7.18
CA LEU A 56 8.70 4.76 5.98
C LEU A 56 9.61 3.90 5.09
N ARG A 57 10.87 4.27 4.95
CA ARG A 57 11.83 3.47 4.18
C ARG A 57 11.98 2.07 4.75
N GLN A 58 12.12 1.95 6.06
CA GLN A 58 12.22 0.64 6.72
C GLN A 58 10.96 -0.18 6.53
N ALA A 59 9.79 0.43 6.74
CA ALA A 59 8.51 -0.25 6.57
C ALA A 59 8.29 -0.69 5.12
N MET A 60 8.54 0.18 4.16
CA MET A 60 8.36 -0.13 2.74
C MET A 60 9.33 -1.21 2.27
N THR A 61 10.56 -1.19 2.76
CA THR A 61 11.54 -2.24 2.47
C THR A 61 11.03 -3.60 2.93
N GLN A 62 10.48 -3.69 4.14
CA GLN A 62 9.89 -4.92 4.65
C GLN A 62 8.67 -5.36 3.85
N LEU A 63 7.80 -4.42 3.48
CA LEU A 63 6.61 -4.72 2.70
C LEU A 63 6.97 -5.27 1.31
N VAL A 64 7.95 -4.66 0.66
CA VAL A 64 8.44 -5.11 -0.65
C VAL A 64 9.07 -6.50 -0.55
N GLN A 65 9.78 -6.79 0.54
CA GLN A 65 10.40 -8.09 0.77
C GLN A 65 9.38 -9.18 1.12
N THR A 66 8.23 -8.80 1.67
CA THR A 66 7.20 -9.74 2.09
C THR A 66 6.14 -9.97 1.03
N PHE A 67 5.67 -8.88 0.40
CA PHE A 67 4.57 -8.90 -0.55
C PHE A 67 4.99 -8.29 -1.88
N GLU A 68 4.92 -9.09 -2.92
CA GLU A 68 5.09 -8.62 -4.29
C GLU A 68 3.73 -8.20 -4.85
N PHE A 69 3.63 -6.97 -5.31
CA PHE A 69 2.47 -6.48 -6.06
C PHE A 69 2.73 -6.78 -7.53
N GLN A 70 2.10 -7.83 -8.04
CA GLN A 70 2.29 -8.25 -9.43
C GLN A 70 1.53 -7.37 -10.40
N LYS A 71 0.37 -6.85 -9.95
CA LYS A 71 -0.47 -5.96 -10.74
C LYS A 71 -1.28 -5.09 -9.79
N LEU A 72 -1.48 -3.84 -10.17
CA LEU A 72 -2.30 -2.91 -9.41
C LEU A 72 -3.08 -2.03 -10.39
N ASP A 73 -4.40 -2.01 -10.24
CA ASP A 73 -5.29 -1.16 -11.02
C ASP A 73 -6.08 -0.25 -10.10
N ILE A 74 -6.17 1.03 -10.45
CA ILE A 74 -7.10 1.95 -9.81
C ILE A 74 -8.48 1.70 -10.41
N ILE A 75 -9.43 1.32 -9.55
CA ILE A 75 -10.81 1.02 -9.98
C ILE A 75 -11.69 2.26 -9.88
N ASP A 76 -11.51 3.04 -8.83
CA ASP A 76 -12.33 4.22 -8.56
C ASP A 76 -11.56 5.18 -7.68
N ALA A 77 -11.90 6.45 -7.76
CA ALA A 77 -11.27 7.50 -6.96
C ALA A 77 -12.26 8.61 -6.68
N VAL A 78 -12.32 9.02 -5.43
CA VAL A 78 -13.09 10.17 -4.97
C VAL A 78 -12.12 11.19 -4.43
N VAL A 79 -12.22 12.42 -4.91
CA VAL A 79 -11.33 13.52 -4.51
C VAL A 79 -12.17 14.65 -3.96
N GLU A 80 -11.78 15.16 -2.79
CA GLU A 80 -12.37 16.33 -2.17
C GLU A 80 -11.26 17.16 -1.53
N GLY A 81 -11.08 18.39 -2.02
CA GLY A 81 -10.02 19.26 -1.54
C GLY A 81 -8.65 18.63 -1.74
N SER A 82 -7.90 18.49 -0.66
CA SER A 82 -6.56 17.87 -0.66
C SER A 82 -6.59 16.38 -0.35
N LYS A 83 -7.76 15.75 -0.30
CA LYS A 83 -7.94 14.36 0.09
C LYS A 83 -8.44 13.52 -1.07
N ALA A 84 -8.01 12.27 -1.11
CA ALA A 84 -8.48 11.32 -2.09
C ALA A 84 -8.73 9.96 -1.43
N ALA A 85 -9.81 9.30 -1.83
CA ALA A 85 -10.09 7.91 -1.49
C ALA A 85 -9.95 7.10 -2.77
N ILE A 86 -9.04 6.15 -2.78
CA ILE A 86 -8.66 5.39 -3.97
C ILE A 86 -8.96 3.92 -3.74
N ARG A 87 -9.87 3.36 -4.55
CA ARG A 87 -10.13 1.92 -4.56
C ARG A 87 -9.22 1.26 -5.58
N ILE A 88 -8.43 0.31 -5.12
CA ILE A 88 -7.48 -0.40 -5.98
C ILE A 88 -7.74 -1.90 -5.94
N ARG A 89 -7.42 -2.55 -7.05
CA ARG A 89 -7.39 -4.01 -7.15
C ARG A 89 -5.94 -4.43 -7.36
N ILE A 90 -5.50 -5.39 -6.54
CA ILE A 90 -4.10 -5.79 -6.50
C ILE A 90 -4.00 -7.30 -6.64
N MET A 91 -3.09 -7.77 -7.46
CA MET A 91 -2.63 -9.15 -7.45
C MET A 91 -1.38 -9.21 -6.57
N VAL A 92 -1.48 -9.90 -5.45
CA VAL A 92 -0.42 -9.95 -4.43
C VAL A 92 0.12 -11.36 -4.31
N ARG A 93 1.44 -11.45 -4.24
CA ARG A 93 2.14 -12.71 -3.96
C ARG A 93 2.95 -12.57 -2.68
N SER A 94 2.78 -13.51 -1.74
CA SER A 94 3.66 -13.61 -0.59
C SER A 94 5.00 -14.21 -1.02
N LYS A 95 6.09 -13.50 -0.79
CA LYS A 95 7.43 -14.02 -1.09
C LYS A 95 7.86 -15.11 -0.13
N GLN A 96 7.25 -15.18 1.06
CA GLN A 96 7.56 -16.19 2.06
C GLN A 96 6.90 -17.53 1.76
N THR A 97 5.65 -17.52 1.32
CA THR A 97 4.86 -18.74 1.11
C THR A 97 4.65 -19.10 -0.35
N GLY A 98 4.79 -18.11 -1.25
CA GLY A 98 4.44 -18.27 -2.66
C GLY A 98 2.95 -18.15 -2.95
N ASN A 99 2.10 -17.98 -1.93
CA ASN A 99 0.66 -17.82 -2.11
C ASN A 99 0.35 -16.55 -2.87
N VAL A 100 -0.63 -16.62 -3.76
CA VAL A 100 -1.09 -15.49 -4.58
C VAL A 100 -2.58 -15.26 -4.33
N ALA A 101 -2.98 -14.01 -4.25
CA ALA A 101 -4.39 -13.64 -4.14
C ALA A 101 -4.65 -12.35 -4.90
N GLU A 102 -5.83 -12.26 -5.52
CA GLU A 102 -6.38 -10.99 -5.99
C GLU A 102 -7.24 -10.40 -4.89
N THR A 103 -7.01 -9.15 -4.55
CA THR A 103 -7.72 -8.47 -3.47
C THR A 103 -7.93 -7.01 -3.82
N GLU A 104 -8.80 -6.36 -3.05
CA GLU A 104 -9.02 -4.93 -3.15
C GLU A 104 -8.65 -4.25 -1.86
N SER A 105 -8.22 -3.00 -1.97
CA SER A 105 -8.03 -2.14 -0.82
C SER A 105 -8.53 -0.73 -1.11
N LEU A 106 -8.73 0.02 -0.04
CA LEU A 106 -9.08 1.43 -0.10
C LEU A 106 -7.97 2.22 0.56
N ASP A 107 -7.41 3.15 -0.20
CA ASP A 107 -6.35 4.02 0.26
C ASP A 107 -6.91 5.41 0.48
N LEU A 108 -6.77 5.92 1.70
CA LEU A 108 -7.16 7.27 2.06
C LEU A 108 -5.91 8.13 2.11
N VAL A 109 -5.86 9.15 1.28
CA VAL A 109 -4.63 9.91 1.03
C VAL A 109 -4.90 11.39 1.25
N GLU A 110 -3.98 12.07 1.91
CA GLU A 110 -4.01 13.53 2.05
C GLU A 110 -2.72 14.12 1.50
N PHE A 111 -2.88 15.17 0.70
CA PHE A 111 -1.78 15.85 0.02
C PHE A 111 -1.40 17.15 0.71
N ARG A 112 -0.12 17.48 0.64
CA ARG A 112 0.41 18.78 1.03
C ARG A 112 1.61 19.11 0.14
N ASP A 113 1.61 20.31 -0.42
CA ASP A 113 2.73 20.80 -1.26
C ASP A 113 3.08 19.84 -2.41
N GLY A 114 2.06 19.26 -3.04
CA GLY A 114 2.23 18.40 -4.21
C GLY A 114 2.64 16.97 -3.91
N LYS A 115 2.75 16.60 -2.63
CA LYS A 115 3.14 15.25 -2.21
C LYS A 115 2.16 14.69 -1.19
N ILE A 116 2.27 13.40 -0.93
CA ILE A 116 1.42 12.70 0.03
C ILE A 116 1.96 12.97 1.44
N ALA A 117 1.12 13.60 2.28
CA ALA A 117 1.45 13.86 3.68
C ALA A 117 0.87 12.81 4.62
N SER A 118 -0.22 12.13 4.22
CA SER A 118 -0.84 11.08 5.01
C SER A 118 -1.40 10.02 4.08
N TYR A 119 -1.16 8.77 4.41
CA TYR A 119 -1.63 7.62 3.65
C TYR A 119 -2.10 6.54 4.62
N THR A 120 -3.34 6.10 4.47
CA THR A 120 -3.88 4.99 5.25
C THR A 120 -4.46 3.97 4.29
N GLN A 121 -3.98 2.75 4.37
CA GLN A 121 -4.50 1.66 3.55
C GLN A 121 -5.38 0.76 4.39
N PHE A 122 -6.61 0.57 3.94
CA PHE A 122 -7.56 -0.40 4.48
C PHE A 122 -7.58 -1.59 3.55
N PHE A 123 -7.02 -2.68 3.99
CA PHE A 123 -6.89 -3.89 3.20
C PHE A 123 -7.67 -5.04 3.83
N ASP A 124 -7.90 -6.09 3.05
CA ASP A 124 -8.59 -7.30 3.53
C ASP A 124 -7.63 -8.11 4.40
N THR A 125 -7.84 -8.06 5.71
CA THR A 125 -6.97 -8.73 6.69
C THR A 125 -7.05 -10.25 6.60
N ALA A 126 -8.19 -10.80 6.20
CA ALA A 126 -8.34 -12.25 6.01
C ALA A 126 -7.49 -12.73 4.82
N VAL A 127 -7.46 -11.97 3.74
CA VAL A 127 -6.61 -12.28 2.58
C VAL A 127 -5.13 -12.18 2.95
N ALA A 128 -4.74 -11.13 3.67
CA ALA A 128 -3.36 -10.97 4.12
C ALA A 128 -2.92 -12.14 5.01
N GLU A 129 -3.79 -12.58 5.91
CA GLU A 129 -3.54 -13.77 6.74
C GLU A 129 -3.35 -15.02 5.90
N GLN A 130 -4.23 -15.26 4.93
CA GLN A 130 -4.12 -16.41 4.02
C GLN A 130 -2.83 -16.40 3.22
N LEU A 131 -2.39 -15.24 2.76
CA LEU A 131 -1.14 -15.10 2.02
C LEU A 131 0.07 -15.50 2.85
N LEU A 132 0.05 -15.25 4.16
CA LEU A 132 1.14 -15.55 5.07
C LEU A 132 1.08 -16.97 5.65
N MET A 133 -0.05 -17.65 5.50
CA MET A 133 -0.18 -19.03 5.97
C MET A 133 0.72 -19.95 5.12
N PRO A 134 1.43 -20.88 5.75
CA PRO A 134 2.15 -21.91 5.00
C PRO A 134 1.18 -22.61 4.06
N THR A 135 1.62 -22.85 2.83
CA THR A 135 0.84 -23.62 1.87
C THR A 135 0.54 -24.97 2.49
N ALA A 136 -0.75 -25.26 2.69
CA ALA A 136 -1.14 -26.56 3.20
C ALA A 136 -0.58 -27.64 2.26
N ILE A 137 0.11 -28.61 2.83
CA ILE A 137 0.51 -29.78 2.08
C ILE A 137 -0.78 -30.44 1.61
N LYS A 138 -1.00 -30.42 0.31
CA LYS A 138 -2.14 -31.13 -0.24
C LYS A 138 -1.90 -32.60 -0.08
N MET A 139 -2.49 -33.13 0.92
CA MET A 139 -2.55 -34.58 1.11
C MET A 139 -3.58 -35.11 0.12
N ILE A 140 -3.10 -35.58 -0.95
CA ILE A 140 -3.94 -36.24 -1.96
C ILE A 140 -3.87 -37.73 -1.77
#